data_03fcc24767276e8fad0585e63b2e218d
#
_entry.id   03fcc24767276e8fad0585e63b2e218d
#
_cell.length_a   1.000
_cell.length_b   1.000
_cell.length_c   1.000
_cell.angle_alpha   90.00
_cell.angle_beta   90.00
_cell.angle_gamma   90.00
#
_symmetry.space_group_name_H-M   'P 1'
#
loop_
_entity.id
_entity.type
_entity.pdbx_description
1 polymer ?
#
loop_
_entity_poly.entity_id
_entity_poly.type
_entity_poly.pdbx_seq_one_letter_code
_entity_poly.pdbx_strand_id
1 'polypeptide(L)'
;MPTPPTGPTAIPQDIEWRLPRHARSVGRARTLLREQATSWKLPAELTETAVLLLSELMTNAYRHAKVPPGREIWARCLVADDRLRVSVTDANDTLPTPREARPDDETGRGLTLVTALADAWGADPRPHGIGKTIWFELSHKPTDVSEGLR
;
A
#
# COMPACT_ATOMS: atom_id res chain seq x y z
N MET A 1 37.29 -9.72 -3.22
CA MET A 1 36.13 -9.91 -4.05
C MET A 1 34.83 -9.92 -3.23
N PRO A 2 33.99 -9.03 -3.54
CA PRO A 2 32.76 -9.00 -2.80
C PRO A 2 31.97 -10.28 -3.04
N THR A 3 31.61 -10.87 -1.98
CA THR A 3 30.79 -12.03 -2.04
C THR A 3 29.44 -11.59 -2.50
N PRO A 4 28.93 -12.20 -3.55
CA PRO A 4 27.56 -11.92 -3.87
C PRO A 4 26.72 -12.25 -2.67
N PRO A 5 25.67 -11.51 -2.46
CA PRO A 5 24.82 -11.81 -1.35
C PRO A 5 24.44 -13.26 -1.44
N THR A 6 24.79 -13.94 -0.42
CA THR A 6 24.49 -15.34 -0.38
C THR A 6 23.04 -15.52 -0.06
N GLY A 7 22.56 -16.58 -0.63
CA GLY A 7 21.19 -16.91 -0.41
C GLY A 7 20.28 -16.01 -1.20
N PRO A 8 19.04 -16.14 -0.97
CA PRO A 8 18.02 -15.40 -1.67
C PRO A 8 18.01 -14.00 -1.17
N THR A 9 19.11 -13.33 -1.33
CA THR A 9 19.04 -11.94 -1.06
C THR A 9 18.03 -11.42 -1.98
N ALA A 10 17.07 -11.00 -1.38
CA ALA A 10 15.93 -10.61 -2.03
C ALA A 10 16.24 -9.54 -3.01
N ILE A 11 16.20 -9.91 -4.26
CA ILE A 11 15.97 -8.92 -5.28
C ILE A 11 14.64 -8.31 -4.86
N PRO A 12 14.58 -7.01 -4.62
CA PRO A 12 13.32 -6.40 -4.24
C PRO A 12 12.26 -6.72 -5.28
N GLN A 13 11.11 -7.14 -4.81
CA GLN A 13 9.98 -7.40 -5.69
C GLN A 13 9.13 -6.15 -5.70
N ASP A 14 8.85 -5.64 -6.88
CA ASP A 14 8.25 -4.33 -7.05
C ASP A 14 7.29 -4.38 -8.23
N ILE A 15 6.09 -3.90 -8.01
CA ILE A 15 5.11 -3.82 -9.08
C ILE A 15 4.24 -2.59 -8.87
N GLU A 16 3.88 -1.96 -9.99
CA GLU A 16 3.00 -0.81 -9.97
C GLU A 16 1.83 -1.05 -10.92
N TRP A 17 0.65 -0.70 -10.48
CA TRP A 17 -0.55 -0.75 -11.31
C TRP A 17 -1.10 0.65 -11.47
N ARG A 18 -1.49 0.98 -12.68
CA ARG A 18 -2.14 2.25 -12.98
C ARG A 18 -3.59 1.96 -13.28
N LEU A 19 -4.46 2.48 -12.46
CA LEU A 19 -5.87 2.17 -12.52
C LEU A 19 -6.69 3.44 -12.75
N PRO A 20 -7.80 3.33 -13.50
CA PRO A 20 -8.64 4.49 -13.68
C PRO A 20 -9.22 4.96 -12.34
N ARG A 21 -9.44 6.26 -12.22
CA ARG A 21 -10.06 6.80 -11.01
C ARG A 21 -11.57 6.50 -11.06
N HIS A 22 -11.90 5.29 -10.65
CA HIS A 22 -13.25 4.77 -10.70
C HIS A 22 -13.48 3.87 -9.50
N ALA A 23 -14.74 3.81 -9.05
CA ALA A 23 -15.08 3.01 -7.88
C ALA A 23 -14.65 1.54 -8.02
N ARG A 24 -14.79 0.98 -9.21
CA ARG A 24 -14.43 -0.42 -9.44
C ARG A 24 -12.94 -0.69 -9.32
N SER A 25 -12.12 0.35 -9.40
CA SER A 25 -10.68 0.18 -9.26
C SER A 25 -10.28 -0.24 -7.85
N VAL A 26 -11.10 0.07 -6.86
CA VAL A 26 -10.84 -0.38 -5.50
C VAL A 26 -10.85 -1.90 -5.43
N GLY A 27 -11.89 -2.53 -5.95
CA GLY A 27 -11.96 -3.99 -6.01
C GLY A 27 -10.89 -4.59 -6.90
N ARG A 28 -10.60 -3.92 -8.01
CA ARG A 28 -9.54 -4.38 -8.92
C ARG A 28 -8.19 -4.39 -8.22
N ALA A 29 -7.90 -3.34 -7.46
CA ALA A 29 -6.63 -3.27 -6.72
C ALA A 29 -6.53 -4.41 -5.71
N ARG A 30 -7.61 -4.72 -5.03
CA ARG A 30 -7.61 -5.83 -4.08
C ARG A 30 -7.28 -7.15 -4.76
N THR A 31 -7.90 -7.40 -5.90
CA THR A 31 -7.64 -8.62 -6.66
C THR A 31 -6.19 -8.70 -7.11
N LEU A 32 -5.69 -7.59 -7.65
CA LEU A 32 -4.31 -7.54 -8.12
C LEU A 32 -3.33 -7.81 -6.98
N LEU A 33 -3.56 -7.23 -5.82
CA LEU A 33 -2.67 -7.44 -4.69
C LEU A 33 -2.72 -8.88 -4.20
N ARG A 34 -3.90 -9.48 -4.11
CA ARG A 34 -4.00 -10.88 -3.71
C ARG A 34 -3.27 -11.80 -4.67
N GLU A 35 -3.42 -11.57 -5.97
CA GLU A 35 -2.73 -12.36 -6.98
C GLU A 35 -1.23 -12.20 -6.86
N GLN A 36 -0.77 -10.98 -6.70
CA GLN A 36 0.64 -10.72 -6.60
C GLN A 36 1.24 -11.29 -5.32
N ALA A 37 0.53 -11.18 -4.22
CA ALA A 37 0.98 -11.72 -2.95
C ALA A 37 1.10 -13.25 -3.01
N THR A 38 0.18 -13.89 -3.69
CA THR A 38 0.25 -15.33 -3.90
C THR A 38 1.49 -15.69 -4.73
N SER A 39 1.73 -14.93 -5.79
CA SER A 39 2.90 -15.13 -6.64
C SER A 39 4.20 -14.94 -5.84
N TRP A 40 4.23 -13.99 -4.94
CA TRP A 40 5.40 -13.71 -4.11
C TRP A 40 5.44 -14.59 -2.87
N LYS A 41 4.46 -15.45 -2.67
CA LYS A 41 4.37 -16.36 -1.53
C LYS A 41 4.36 -15.64 -0.20
N LEU A 42 3.64 -14.54 -0.14
CA LEU A 42 3.47 -13.81 1.11
C LEU A 42 2.47 -14.54 2.02
N PRO A 43 2.66 -14.45 3.34
CA PRO A 43 1.71 -15.07 4.26
C PRO A 43 0.30 -14.54 4.07
N ALA A 44 -0.69 -15.41 4.24
CA ALA A 44 -2.07 -15.03 4.04
C ALA A 44 -2.51 -13.91 4.99
N GLU A 45 -2.08 -13.98 6.23
CA GLU A 45 -2.44 -12.96 7.21
C GLU A 45 -1.90 -11.58 6.81
N LEU A 46 -0.65 -11.54 6.39
CA LEU A 46 -0.05 -10.31 5.89
C LEU A 46 -0.81 -9.79 4.68
N THR A 47 -1.14 -10.68 3.78
CA THR A 47 -1.85 -10.32 2.56
C THR A 47 -3.20 -9.69 2.87
N GLU A 48 -3.97 -10.28 3.77
CA GLU A 48 -5.30 -9.75 4.05
C GLU A 48 -5.24 -8.40 4.76
N THR A 49 -4.26 -8.20 5.63
CA THR A 49 -4.06 -6.88 6.22
C THR A 49 -3.71 -5.87 5.14
N ALA A 50 -2.78 -6.22 4.27
CA ALA A 50 -2.38 -5.31 3.18
C ALA A 50 -3.55 -5.00 2.25
N VAL A 51 -4.36 -5.99 1.93
CA VAL A 51 -5.53 -5.79 1.07
C VAL A 51 -6.52 -4.83 1.73
N LEU A 52 -6.76 -4.99 3.02
CA LEU A 52 -7.65 -4.11 3.76
C LEU A 52 -7.14 -2.66 3.69
N LEU A 53 -5.87 -2.45 3.99
CA LEU A 53 -5.32 -1.10 4.01
C LEU A 53 -5.22 -0.50 2.61
N LEU A 54 -4.87 -1.29 1.62
CA LEU A 54 -4.86 -0.81 0.23
C LEU A 54 -6.26 -0.39 -0.19
N SER A 55 -7.27 -1.17 0.17
CA SER A 55 -8.65 -0.85 -0.14
C SER A 55 -9.03 0.53 0.40
N GLU A 56 -8.63 0.81 1.64
CA GLU A 56 -8.94 2.11 2.25
C GLU A 56 -8.21 3.25 1.55
N LEU A 57 -6.94 3.05 1.19
CA LEU A 57 -6.20 4.08 0.47
C LEU A 57 -6.77 4.31 -0.92
N MET A 58 -7.18 3.25 -1.61
CA MET A 58 -7.78 3.38 -2.94
C MET A 58 -9.13 4.10 -2.87
N THR A 59 -9.94 3.75 -1.88
CA THR A 59 -11.23 4.43 -1.68
C THR A 59 -11.01 5.91 -1.42
N ASN A 60 -10.04 6.21 -0.58
CA ASN A 60 -9.70 7.58 -0.26
C ASN A 60 -9.27 8.34 -1.52
N ALA A 61 -8.38 7.75 -2.31
CA ALA A 61 -7.93 8.39 -3.54
C ALA A 61 -9.07 8.60 -4.53
N TYR A 62 -9.94 7.62 -4.67
CA TYR A 62 -11.07 7.72 -5.56
C TYR A 62 -12.04 8.83 -5.14
N ARG A 63 -12.38 8.87 -3.84
CA ARG A 63 -13.43 9.77 -3.36
C ARG A 63 -12.99 11.21 -3.22
N HIS A 64 -11.75 11.42 -2.87
CA HIS A 64 -11.30 12.75 -2.48
C HIS A 64 -10.42 13.43 -3.51
N ALA A 65 -10.15 12.80 -4.63
CA ALA A 65 -9.37 13.44 -5.67
C ALA A 65 -10.24 14.46 -6.39
N LYS A 66 -9.86 15.71 -6.30
CA LYS A 66 -10.58 16.81 -6.97
C LYS A 66 -9.87 17.13 -8.27
N VAL A 67 -9.91 16.17 -9.17
CA VAL A 67 -9.21 16.30 -10.44
C VAL A 67 -10.15 15.92 -11.56
N PRO A 68 -9.85 16.38 -12.80
CA PRO A 68 -10.69 16.02 -13.93
C PRO A 68 -10.80 14.52 -14.11
N PRO A 69 -11.88 14.04 -14.69
CA PRO A 69 -11.99 12.62 -15.03
C PRO A 69 -10.84 12.21 -15.94
N GLY A 70 -10.46 10.96 -15.85
CA GLY A 70 -9.38 10.43 -16.68
C GLY A 70 -8.05 10.33 -15.99
N ARG A 71 -7.90 10.94 -14.82
CA ARG A 71 -6.68 10.77 -14.06
C ARG A 71 -6.62 9.36 -13.48
N GLU A 72 -5.41 8.83 -13.42
CA GLU A 72 -5.19 7.50 -12.89
C GLU A 72 -4.81 7.54 -11.43
N ILE A 73 -5.06 6.41 -10.76
CA ILE A 73 -4.56 6.16 -9.42
C ILE A 73 -3.49 5.10 -9.58
N TRP A 74 -2.33 5.34 -9.01
CA TRP A 74 -1.20 4.41 -9.11
C TRP A 74 -1.05 3.69 -7.78
N ALA A 75 -1.09 2.37 -7.83
CA ALA A 75 -0.86 1.54 -6.66
C ALA A 75 0.43 0.77 -6.86
N ARG A 76 1.27 0.74 -5.84
CA ARG A 76 2.56 0.09 -5.94
C ARG A 76 2.79 -0.79 -4.72
N CYS A 77 3.34 -1.95 -4.96
CA CYS A 77 3.71 -2.88 -3.89
C CYS A 77 5.18 -3.23 -4.05
N LEU A 78 5.91 -3.09 -2.96
CA LEU A 78 7.33 -3.33 -2.93
C LEU A 78 7.65 -4.22 -1.74
N VAL A 79 8.28 -5.36 -2.00
CA VAL A 79 8.79 -6.21 -0.94
C VAL A 79 10.30 -6.13 -0.98
N ALA A 80 10.88 -5.67 0.11
CA ALA A 80 12.32 -5.57 0.24
C ALA A 80 12.66 -5.94 1.67
N ASP A 81 13.68 -6.75 1.82
CA ASP A 81 14.08 -7.25 3.12
C ASP A 81 12.91 -7.95 3.80
N ASP A 82 12.51 -7.52 4.96
CA ASP A 82 11.40 -8.12 5.68
C ASP A 82 10.21 -7.17 5.77
N ARG A 83 10.04 -6.31 4.76
CA ARG A 83 8.97 -5.34 4.75
C ARG A 83 8.20 -5.37 3.44
N LEU A 84 6.89 -5.23 3.58
CA LEU A 84 6.01 -4.97 2.46
C LEU A 84 5.59 -3.50 2.53
N ARG A 85 5.88 -2.76 1.48
CA ARG A 85 5.46 -1.37 1.38
C ARG A 85 4.44 -1.25 0.27
N VAL A 86 3.32 -0.66 0.61
CA VAL A 86 2.24 -0.42 -0.36
C VAL A 86 1.99 1.07 -0.41
N SER A 87 1.88 1.62 -1.60
CA SER A 87 1.63 3.04 -1.78
C SER A 87 0.55 3.28 -2.82
N VAL A 88 -0.18 4.36 -2.62
CA VAL A 88 -1.20 4.81 -3.56
C VAL A 88 -0.92 6.27 -3.87
N THR A 89 -0.79 6.55 -5.15
CA THR A 89 -0.49 7.90 -5.65
C THR A 89 -1.67 8.40 -6.46
N ASP A 90 -2.11 9.59 -6.15
CA ASP A 90 -3.18 10.24 -6.90
C ASP A 90 -2.80 11.67 -7.23
N ALA A 91 -3.68 12.40 -7.92
CA ALA A 91 -3.40 13.75 -8.35
C ALA A 91 -3.96 14.82 -7.41
N ASN A 92 -4.40 14.42 -6.22
CA ASN A 92 -4.95 15.36 -5.26
C ASN A 92 -3.85 15.89 -4.35
N ASP A 93 -3.68 17.19 -4.32
CA ASP A 93 -2.63 17.83 -3.52
C ASP A 93 -2.94 17.91 -2.03
N THR A 94 -4.19 17.70 -1.64
CA THR A 94 -4.58 17.82 -0.25
C THR A 94 -4.03 16.65 0.54
N LEU A 95 -3.14 16.96 1.47
CA LEU A 95 -2.59 15.91 2.33
C LEU A 95 -3.58 15.58 3.44
N PRO A 96 -3.70 14.31 3.78
CA PRO A 96 -4.60 13.91 4.86
C PRO A 96 -4.05 14.38 6.21
N THR A 97 -4.97 14.74 7.09
CA THR A 97 -4.62 15.14 8.45
C THR A 97 -5.51 14.34 9.39
N PRO A 98 -5.01 13.27 9.95
CA PRO A 98 -5.86 12.38 10.76
C PRO A 98 -6.60 13.07 11.89
N ARG A 99 -5.97 14.04 12.53
CA ARG A 99 -6.58 14.74 13.65
C ARG A 99 -7.77 15.59 13.25
N GLU A 100 -7.91 15.89 11.97
CA GLU A 100 -9.03 16.68 11.47
C GLU A 100 -10.17 15.82 11.01
N ALA A 101 -9.97 14.52 11.03
CA ALA A 101 -10.98 13.60 10.59
C ALA A 101 -12.16 13.61 11.56
N ARG A 102 -13.34 13.63 11.00
CA ARG A 102 -14.56 13.54 11.80
C ARG A 102 -15.00 12.08 11.83
N PRO A 103 -15.80 11.69 12.83
CA PRO A 103 -16.22 10.31 12.93
C PRO A 103 -16.89 9.79 11.66
N ASP A 104 -17.57 10.65 10.92
CA ASP A 104 -18.23 10.26 9.68
C ASP A 104 -17.38 10.53 8.43
N ASP A 105 -16.13 10.93 8.63
CA ASP A 105 -15.23 11.21 7.52
C ASP A 105 -14.53 9.93 7.12
N GLU A 106 -14.84 9.43 5.93
CA GLU A 106 -14.26 8.19 5.45
C GLU A 106 -12.75 8.27 5.26
N THR A 107 -12.25 9.45 4.92
CA THR A 107 -10.81 9.64 4.84
C THR A 107 -10.17 9.40 6.19
N GLY A 108 -10.76 9.94 7.23
CA GLY A 108 -10.26 9.75 8.57
C GLY A 108 -10.32 8.30 9.00
N ARG A 109 -11.37 7.58 8.61
CA ARG A 109 -11.45 6.17 8.96
C ARG A 109 -10.36 5.34 8.26
N GLY A 110 -10.10 5.62 6.99
CA GLY A 110 -9.04 4.92 6.27
C GLY A 110 -7.70 5.16 6.91
N LEU A 111 -7.40 6.38 7.28
CA LEU A 111 -6.15 6.70 7.95
C LEU A 111 -6.11 6.11 9.36
N THR A 112 -7.24 6.03 10.02
CA THR A 112 -7.30 5.42 11.33
C THR A 112 -6.91 3.94 11.27
N LEU A 113 -7.39 3.21 10.28
CA LEU A 113 -7.02 1.81 10.11
C LEU A 113 -5.54 1.68 9.78
N VAL A 114 -5.04 2.52 8.91
CA VAL A 114 -3.62 2.50 8.55
C VAL A 114 -2.78 2.77 9.81
N THR A 115 -3.15 3.79 10.58
CA THR A 115 -2.44 4.11 11.80
C THR A 115 -2.46 2.96 12.79
N ALA A 116 -3.58 2.27 12.89
CA ALA A 116 -3.74 1.19 13.86
C ALA A 116 -3.01 -0.08 13.46
N LEU A 117 -2.96 -0.39 12.17
CA LEU A 117 -2.51 -1.70 11.72
C LEU A 117 -1.16 -1.71 11.04
N ALA A 118 -0.72 -0.58 10.49
CA ALA A 118 0.56 -0.52 9.81
C ALA A 118 1.69 -0.32 10.80
N ASP A 119 2.86 -0.86 10.46
CA ASP A 119 4.05 -0.63 11.28
C ASP A 119 4.61 0.76 11.05
N ALA A 120 4.41 1.30 9.87
CA ALA A 120 4.79 2.67 9.54
C ALA A 120 3.89 3.14 8.42
N TRP A 121 3.70 4.46 8.33
CA TRP A 121 2.96 5.03 7.21
C TRP A 121 3.32 6.49 7.06
N GLY A 122 3.03 7.04 5.89
CA GLY A 122 3.30 8.43 5.63
C GLY A 122 2.50 8.92 4.44
N ALA A 123 2.52 10.22 4.26
CA ALA A 123 1.86 10.88 3.15
C ALA A 123 2.79 11.98 2.64
N ASP A 124 3.14 11.89 1.38
CA ASP A 124 4.13 12.79 0.78
C ASP A 124 3.55 13.48 -0.44
N PRO A 125 3.76 14.79 -0.59
CA PRO A 125 3.40 15.43 -1.85
C PRO A 125 4.32 14.92 -2.96
N ARG A 126 3.76 14.83 -4.17
CA ARG A 126 4.58 14.46 -5.31
C ARG A 126 5.48 15.62 -5.71
N PRO A 127 6.63 15.33 -6.29
CA PRO A 127 7.45 16.38 -6.84
C PRO A 127 6.65 17.24 -7.82
N HIS A 128 6.93 18.51 -7.86
CA HIS A 128 6.28 19.48 -8.74
C HIS A 128 4.84 19.78 -8.38
N GLY A 129 4.40 19.40 -7.18
CA GLY A 129 3.17 19.92 -6.64
C GLY A 129 1.88 19.34 -7.22
N ILE A 130 1.94 18.24 -7.94
CA ILE A 130 0.73 17.62 -8.48
C ILE A 130 0.55 16.26 -7.87
N GLY A 131 -0.40 16.17 -6.92
CA GLY A 131 -0.75 14.90 -6.33
C GLY A 131 0.03 14.56 -5.09
N LYS A 132 -0.27 13.41 -4.54
CA LYS A 132 0.35 12.93 -3.31
C LYS A 132 0.47 11.43 -3.35
N THR A 133 1.34 10.91 -2.52
CA THR A 133 1.48 9.47 -2.30
C THR A 133 1.25 9.19 -0.84
N ILE A 134 0.36 8.27 -0.54
CA ILE A 134 0.17 7.74 0.81
C ILE A 134 0.69 6.32 0.79
N TRP A 135 1.47 5.98 1.80
CA TRP A 135 2.08 4.65 1.85
C TRP A 135 1.99 4.07 3.25
N PHE A 136 2.07 2.75 3.32
CA PHE A 136 2.20 2.06 4.59
C PHE A 136 3.19 0.91 4.44
N GLU A 137 3.72 0.47 5.57
CA GLU A 137 4.62 -0.67 5.62
C GLU A 137 4.14 -1.66 6.66
N LEU A 138 4.31 -2.93 6.32
CA LEU A 138 4.02 -4.04 7.21
C LEU A 138 5.26 -4.91 7.28
N SER A 139 5.58 -5.36 8.48
CA SER A 139 6.68 -6.29 8.66
C SER A 139 6.34 -7.63 8.03
N HIS A 140 7.27 -8.13 7.25
CA HIS A 140 7.14 -9.45 6.66
C HIS A 140 8.29 -10.29 7.16
N LYS A 141 8.12 -10.85 8.34
CA LYS A 141 9.14 -11.76 8.84
C LYS A 141 8.95 -13.08 8.16
N PRO A 142 10.00 -13.62 7.53
CA PRO A 142 9.88 -14.95 6.98
C PRO A 142 9.42 -15.86 8.12
N THR A 143 8.48 -16.72 7.82
CA THR A 143 8.08 -17.69 8.81
C THR A 143 9.32 -18.42 9.25
N ASP A 144 9.66 -18.25 10.48
CA ASP A 144 10.84 -18.92 10.98
C ASP A 144 10.50 -20.38 11.17
N VAL A 145 11.06 -21.18 10.29
CA VAL A 145 10.83 -22.61 10.36
C VAL A 145 11.26 -23.16 11.70
N SER A 146 12.30 -22.59 12.27
CA SER A 146 12.75 -23.05 13.55
C SER A 146 11.71 -22.79 14.64
N GLU A 147 10.95 -21.75 14.52
CA GLU A 147 9.86 -21.53 15.47
C GLU A 147 8.78 -22.57 15.30
N GLY A 148 8.51 -22.95 14.09
CA GLY A 148 7.50 -23.94 13.84
C GLY A 148 7.90 -25.33 14.34
N LEU A 149 9.16 -25.56 14.58
CA LEU A 149 9.64 -26.83 15.04
C LEU A 149 9.64 -26.98 16.55
N ARG A 150 9.24 -25.99 17.27
CA ARG A 150 9.23 -26.09 18.72
C ARG A 150 7.93 -26.54 19.27
#